data_31c831ab7b7639758179fffeca660940
#
_entry.id   31c831ab7b7639758179fffeca660940
#
_cell.length_a   1.000
_cell.length_b   1.000
_cell.length_c   1.000
_cell.angle_alpha   90.00
_cell.angle_beta   90.00
_cell.angle_gamma   90.00
#
_symmetry.space_group_name_H-M   'P 1'
#
loop_
_entity.id
_entity.type
_entity.pdbx_description
1 polymer ?
#
loop_
_entity_poly.entity_id
_entity_poly.type
_entity_poly.pdbx_seq_one_letter_code
_entity_poly.pdbx_strand_id
1 'polypeptide(L)'
;RDSNDYVLFGDYQICFQTYADLYNLEPDTNKIARAREVMEYQMSTPNNDYWWWADGLYMVMPVMTKLYNITKNPLYLEKLHEYLAYADSIMYDAEAGLYYRDGKYVYPKHKSVNGKKDFWARGDGWVLAGLAKVLKDLPETDKYRPEYADRFCTLAKSVAACQQPEGYWTRSMLDPQHAPGPETSGTAFFAYGLQWGINNGF
;
A
#
# COMPACT_ATOMS: atom_id res chain seq x y z
N ARG A 1 -11.06 -18.14 1.18
CA ARG A 1 -12.49 -17.86 1.06
C ARG A 1 -13.13 -18.17 2.39
N ASP A 2 -13.91 -17.25 2.94
CA ASP A 2 -14.59 -17.48 4.23
C ASP A 2 -15.88 -18.30 4.07
N SER A 3 -16.49 -18.65 5.20
CA SER A 3 -17.71 -19.48 5.24
C SER A 3 -18.92 -18.83 4.57
N ASN A 4 -18.89 -17.50 4.35
CA ASN A 4 -19.96 -16.72 3.72
C ASN A 4 -19.66 -16.39 2.26
N ASP A 5 -18.63 -17.00 1.68
CA ASP A 5 -18.16 -16.72 0.32
C ASP A 5 -17.62 -15.29 0.09
N TYR A 6 -17.37 -14.55 1.15
CA TYR A 6 -16.71 -13.26 1.10
C TYR A 6 -15.20 -13.44 0.97
N VAL A 7 -14.58 -12.56 0.19
CA VAL A 7 -13.15 -12.63 -0.08
C VAL A 7 -12.48 -11.50 0.70
N LEU A 8 -12.02 -11.81 1.92
CA LEU A 8 -11.43 -10.84 2.85
C LEU A 8 -9.90 -10.74 2.75
N PHE A 9 -9.30 -11.42 1.77
CA PHE A 9 -7.86 -11.41 1.55
C PHE A 9 -7.51 -10.52 0.36
N GLY A 10 -6.54 -9.62 0.51
CA GLY A 10 -6.22 -8.58 -0.47
C GLY A 10 -5.89 -9.11 -1.87
N ASP A 11 -5.27 -10.30 -1.98
CA ASP A 11 -4.95 -10.92 -3.26
C ASP A 11 -6.19 -11.14 -4.15
N TYR A 12 -7.34 -11.37 -3.53
CA TYR A 12 -8.61 -11.48 -4.25
C TYR A 12 -9.31 -10.14 -4.44
N GLN A 13 -9.01 -9.15 -3.58
CA GLN A 13 -9.66 -7.84 -3.62
C GLN A 13 -9.00 -6.89 -4.62
N ILE A 14 -7.77 -7.15 -5.06
CA ILE A 14 -7.03 -6.28 -5.97
C ILE A 14 -7.77 -6.02 -7.28
N CYS A 15 -8.52 -7.00 -7.80
CA CYS A 15 -9.31 -6.85 -9.03
C CYS A 15 -10.41 -5.79 -8.90
N PHE A 16 -10.83 -5.46 -7.68
CA PHE A 16 -11.85 -4.43 -7.44
C PHE A 16 -11.39 -3.03 -7.87
N GLN A 17 -10.07 -2.78 -7.90
CA GLN A 17 -9.54 -1.55 -8.50
C GLN A 17 -9.96 -1.44 -9.96
N THR A 18 -9.74 -2.52 -10.73
CA THR A 18 -10.10 -2.57 -12.16
C THR A 18 -11.61 -2.48 -12.35
N TYR A 19 -12.41 -3.12 -11.49
CA TYR A 19 -13.88 -3.03 -11.59
C TYR A 19 -14.39 -1.61 -11.37
N ALA A 20 -13.81 -0.86 -10.41
CA ALA A 20 -14.11 0.54 -10.20
C ALA A 20 -13.69 1.41 -11.40
N ASP A 21 -12.52 1.15 -11.99
CA ASP A 21 -12.06 1.86 -13.18
C ASP A 21 -12.98 1.60 -14.39
N LEU A 22 -13.42 0.36 -14.59
CA LEU A 22 -14.39 0.01 -15.64
C LEU A 22 -15.77 0.64 -15.40
N TYR A 23 -16.20 0.76 -14.15
CA TYR A 23 -17.41 1.50 -13.80
C TYR A 23 -17.30 2.98 -14.18
N ASN A 24 -16.15 3.60 -13.91
CA ASN A 24 -15.93 5.01 -14.24
C ASN A 24 -15.92 5.28 -15.76
N LEU A 25 -15.50 4.29 -16.57
CA LEU A 25 -15.56 4.40 -18.04
C LEU A 25 -16.99 4.22 -18.59
N GLU A 26 -17.73 3.29 -18.03
CA GLU A 26 -19.09 2.98 -18.44
C GLU A 26 -19.91 2.59 -17.19
N PRO A 27 -20.69 3.52 -16.64
CA PRO A 27 -21.44 3.30 -15.40
C PRO A 27 -22.47 2.17 -15.53
N ASP A 28 -22.16 1.05 -14.86
CA ASP A 28 -23.05 -0.09 -14.65
C ASP A 28 -22.79 -0.64 -13.25
N THR A 29 -23.80 -0.56 -12.38
CA THR A 29 -23.69 -0.98 -10.98
C THR A 29 -23.32 -2.46 -10.81
N ASN A 30 -23.62 -3.31 -11.79
CA ASN A 30 -23.22 -4.72 -11.77
C ASN A 30 -21.70 -4.89 -11.76
N LYS A 31 -20.94 -3.96 -12.38
CA LYS A 31 -19.45 -4.01 -12.40
C LYS A 31 -18.84 -3.91 -11.03
N ILE A 32 -19.46 -3.18 -10.10
CA ILE A 32 -18.95 -2.94 -8.75
C ILE A 32 -19.76 -3.66 -7.66
N ALA A 33 -20.82 -4.38 -8.01
CA ALA A 33 -21.73 -5.00 -7.05
C ALA A 33 -20.96 -5.91 -6.06
N ARG A 34 -20.10 -6.81 -6.58
CA ARG A 34 -19.32 -7.72 -5.73
C ARG A 34 -18.26 -6.99 -4.91
N ALA A 35 -17.61 -5.97 -5.47
CA ALA A 35 -16.63 -5.16 -4.74
C ALA A 35 -17.28 -4.46 -3.55
N ARG A 36 -18.46 -3.85 -3.76
CA ARG A 36 -19.22 -3.22 -2.69
C ARG A 36 -19.64 -4.22 -1.62
N GLU A 37 -20.24 -5.32 -2.02
CA GLU A 37 -20.70 -6.37 -1.10
C GLU A 37 -19.57 -6.84 -0.17
N VAL A 38 -18.40 -7.18 -0.75
CA VAL A 38 -17.25 -7.68 0.02
C VAL A 38 -16.68 -6.59 0.94
N MET A 39 -16.47 -5.38 0.42
CA MET A 39 -15.87 -4.31 1.22
C MET A 39 -16.84 -3.80 2.30
N GLU A 40 -18.13 -3.68 2.01
CA GLU A 40 -19.16 -3.29 2.99
C GLU A 40 -19.28 -4.34 4.11
N TYR A 41 -19.21 -5.63 3.77
CA TYR A 41 -19.14 -6.69 4.77
C TYR A 41 -17.87 -6.59 5.62
N GLN A 42 -16.70 -6.45 5.01
CA GLN A 42 -15.43 -6.27 5.73
C GLN A 42 -15.50 -5.09 6.71
N MET A 43 -16.00 -3.95 6.26
CA MET A 43 -16.15 -2.74 7.07
C MET A 43 -17.18 -2.89 8.20
N SER A 44 -18.14 -3.80 8.10
CA SER A 44 -19.15 -4.08 9.14
C SER A 44 -18.60 -4.91 10.30
N THR A 45 -17.45 -5.55 10.13
CA THR A 45 -16.81 -6.33 11.19
C THR A 45 -16.06 -5.44 12.17
N PRO A 46 -15.85 -5.87 13.43
CA PRO A 46 -15.06 -5.11 14.40
C PRO A 46 -13.54 -5.19 14.14
N ASN A 47 -13.09 -6.02 13.21
CA ASN A 47 -11.68 -6.28 12.95
C ASN A 47 -11.07 -5.18 12.08
N ASN A 48 -9.80 -4.87 12.32
CA ASN A 48 -9.00 -3.94 11.49
C ASN A 48 -7.65 -4.54 11.05
N ASP A 49 -7.44 -5.84 11.26
CA ASP A 49 -6.19 -6.57 11.01
C ASP A 49 -6.11 -7.21 9.61
N TYR A 50 -6.90 -6.73 8.66
CA TYR A 50 -6.96 -7.28 7.30
C TYR A 50 -5.71 -7.05 6.48
N TRP A 51 -4.97 -5.96 6.73
CA TRP A 51 -3.79 -5.55 5.94
C TRP A 51 -2.50 -5.77 6.73
N TRP A 52 -2.22 -7.01 7.04
CA TRP A 52 -1.09 -7.43 7.89
C TRP A 52 0.24 -7.63 7.14
N TRP A 53 0.29 -7.37 5.81
CA TRP A 53 1.49 -7.44 4.98
C TRP A 53 1.52 -6.29 3.96
N ALA A 54 2.74 -5.91 3.54
CA ALA A 54 2.97 -4.71 2.72
C ALA A 54 2.22 -4.71 1.38
N ASP A 55 2.14 -5.88 0.72
CA ASP A 55 1.45 -6.04 -0.57
C ASP A 55 -0.05 -5.70 -0.45
N GLY A 56 -0.67 -6.07 0.67
CA GLY A 56 -2.10 -5.78 0.94
C GLY A 56 -2.43 -4.29 0.89
N LEU A 57 -1.50 -3.42 1.26
CA LEU A 57 -1.68 -1.98 1.19
C LEU A 57 -1.89 -1.48 -0.24
N TYR A 58 -1.10 -1.98 -1.21
CA TYR A 58 -1.32 -1.66 -2.63
C TYR A 58 -2.62 -2.25 -3.15
N MET A 59 -2.91 -3.49 -2.73
CA MET A 59 -4.04 -4.24 -3.26
C MET A 59 -5.38 -3.60 -2.89
N VAL A 60 -5.51 -3.08 -1.66
CA VAL A 60 -6.83 -2.73 -1.13
C VAL A 60 -6.99 -1.24 -0.81
N MET A 61 -5.97 -0.50 -0.39
CA MET A 61 -6.13 0.94 -0.12
C MET A 61 -6.80 1.70 -1.29
N PRO A 62 -6.37 1.50 -2.57
CA PRO A 62 -7.01 2.19 -3.69
C PRO A 62 -8.45 1.73 -3.96
N VAL A 63 -8.84 0.54 -3.54
CA VAL A 63 -10.25 0.10 -3.64
C VAL A 63 -11.14 0.98 -2.78
N MET A 64 -10.68 1.32 -1.57
CA MET A 64 -11.43 2.15 -0.62
C MET A 64 -11.67 3.56 -1.18
N THR A 65 -10.63 4.20 -1.71
CA THR A 65 -10.76 5.55 -2.31
C THR A 65 -11.64 5.55 -3.55
N LYS A 66 -11.50 4.54 -4.42
CA LYS A 66 -12.32 4.40 -5.63
C LYS A 66 -13.80 4.17 -5.30
N LEU A 67 -14.12 3.28 -4.36
CA LEU A 67 -15.48 3.04 -3.92
C LEU A 67 -16.08 4.26 -3.19
N TYR A 68 -15.28 4.99 -2.40
CA TYR A 68 -15.71 6.27 -1.86
C TYR A 68 -16.07 7.26 -2.97
N ASN A 69 -15.25 7.40 -4.00
CA ASN A 69 -15.52 8.33 -5.10
C ASN A 69 -16.78 7.98 -5.88
N ILE A 70 -17.12 6.70 -5.98
CA ILE A 70 -18.36 6.25 -6.63
C ILE A 70 -19.58 6.40 -5.72
N THR A 71 -19.47 5.95 -4.46
CA THR A 71 -20.63 5.83 -3.55
C THR A 71 -20.84 7.04 -2.66
N LYS A 72 -19.81 7.85 -2.44
CA LYS A 72 -19.74 8.96 -1.47
C LYS A 72 -19.97 8.53 -0.01
N ASN A 73 -19.86 7.24 0.29
CA ASN A 73 -19.96 6.76 1.67
C ASN A 73 -18.64 7.02 2.43
N PRO A 74 -18.64 7.90 3.46
CA PRO A 74 -17.43 8.30 4.18
C PRO A 74 -16.79 7.13 4.96
N LEU A 75 -17.54 6.09 5.26
CA LEU A 75 -17.04 4.93 5.99
C LEU A 75 -15.84 4.26 5.27
N TYR A 76 -15.78 4.32 3.93
CA TYR A 76 -14.62 3.82 3.19
C TYR A 76 -13.32 4.53 3.60
N LEU A 77 -13.34 5.85 3.75
CA LEU A 77 -12.15 6.62 4.12
C LEU A 77 -11.80 6.46 5.62
N GLU A 78 -12.80 6.36 6.47
CA GLU A 78 -12.60 6.09 7.91
C GLU A 78 -11.95 4.72 8.11
N LYS A 79 -12.46 3.68 7.44
CA LYS A 79 -11.90 2.33 7.51
C LYS A 79 -10.55 2.20 6.82
N LEU A 80 -10.31 2.92 5.73
CA LEU A 80 -8.98 3.03 5.14
C LEU A 80 -7.96 3.52 6.18
N HIS A 81 -8.30 4.57 6.91
CA HIS A 81 -7.42 5.11 7.95
C HIS A 81 -7.20 4.10 9.10
N GLU A 82 -8.26 3.48 9.60
CA GLU A 82 -8.15 2.47 10.67
C GLU A 82 -7.27 1.27 10.26
N TYR A 83 -7.46 0.74 9.05
CA TYR A 83 -6.70 -0.41 8.55
C TYR A 83 -5.24 -0.06 8.28
N LEU A 84 -4.97 1.14 7.74
CA LEU A 84 -3.59 1.60 7.55
C LEU A 84 -2.91 1.86 8.89
N ALA A 85 -3.59 2.45 9.88
CA ALA A 85 -3.04 2.66 11.21
C ALA A 85 -2.66 1.33 11.90
N TYR A 86 -3.49 0.28 11.72
CA TYR A 86 -3.13 -1.06 12.19
C TYR A 86 -1.89 -1.60 11.45
N ALA A 87 -1.87 -1.53 10.12
CA ALA A 87 -0.74 -1.98 9.30
C ALA A 87 0.56 -1.26 9.69
N ASP A 88 0.52 0.06 9.90
CA ASP A 88 1.63 0.86 10.38
C ASP A 88 2.12 0.38 11.75
N SER A 89 1.22 0.06 12.67
CA SER A 89 1.57 -0.39 14.01
C SER A 89 2.39 -1.70 14.03
N ILE A 90 2.25 -2.53 13.00
CA ILE A 90 2.92 -3.84 12.92
C ILE A 90 4.10 -3.89 11.93
N MET A 91 4.17 -2.99 10.96
CA MET A 91 5.14 -3.08 9.86
C MET A 91 5.99 -1.83 9.65
N TYR A 92 5.52 -0.64 10.06
CA TYR A 92 6.26 0.58 9.81
C TYR A 92 7.39 0.80 10.82
N ASP A 93 8.59 1.05 10.32
CA ASP A 93 9.75 1.45 11.11
C ASP A 93 9.96 2.97 10.96
N ALA A 94 9.58 3.73 11.98
CA ALA A 94 9.63 5.19 11.95
C ALA A 94 11.07 5.74 11.90
N GLU A 95 12.07 4.99 12.40
CA GLU A 95 13.47 5.39 12.33
C GLU A 95 14.01 5.28 10.91
N ALA A 96 13.67 4.18 10.22
CA ALA A 96 14.10 3.94 8.84
C ALA A 96 13.19 4.65 7.81
N GLY A 97 11.95 4.97 8.17
CA GLY A 97 10.93 5.47 7.25
C GLY A 97 10.53 4.44 6.18
N LEU A 98 10.62 3.16 6.51
CA LEU A 98 10.40 2.02 5.61
C LEU A 98 9.44 1.00 6.25
N TYR A 99 8.92 0.10 5.44
CA TYR A 99 8.03 -0.97 5.87
C TYR A 99 8.69 -2.35 5.82
N TYR A 100 8.56 -3.11 6.89
CA TYR A 100 8.82 -4.55 6.86
C TYR A 100 7.75 -5.25 6.01
N ARG A 101 8.08 -6.42 5.47
CA ARG A 101 7.12 -7.23 4.70
C ARG A 101 5.85 -7.54 5.49
N ASP A 102 6.01 -7.94 6.74
CA ASP A 102 4.94 -8.21 7.72
C ASP A 102 5.56 -8.32 9.14
N GLY A 103 4.73 -8.52 10.15
CA GLY A 103 5.15 -8.60 11.55
C GLY A 103 6.16 -9.71 11.90
N LYS A 104 6.38 -10.71 11.02
CA LYS A 104 7.39 -11.76 11.21
C LYS A 104 8.80 -11.28 10.84
N TYR A 105 8.88 -10.27 9.97
CA TYR A 105 10.14 -9.72 9.46
C TYR A 105 10.65 -8.51 10.25
N VAL A 106 9.94 -8.09 11.28
CA VAL A 106 10.34 -6.94 12.12
C VAL A 106 11.61 -7.26 12.90
N TYR A 107 12.59 -6.33 12.82
CA TYR A 107 13.81 -6.40 13.60
C TYR A 107 13.51 -6.38 15.12
N PRO A 108 14.21 -7.16 15.96
CA PRO A 108 15.34 -8.06 15.66
C PRO A 108 14.94 -9.51 15.38
N LYS A 109 13.63 -9.84 15.21
CA LYS A 109 13.17 -11.21 14.91
C LYS A 109 13.72 -11.73 13.60
N HIS A 110 13.81 -10.84 12.59
CA HIS A 110 14.43 -11.09 11.30
C HIS A 110 15.53 -10.08 11.04
N LYS A 111 16.62 -10.51 10.38
CA LYS A 111 17.78 -9.70 10.04
C LYS A 111 18.32 -10.12 8.69
N SER A 112 19.00 -9.19 8.02
CA SER A 112 19.84 -9.52 6.86
C SER A 112 21.04 -10.39 7.28
N VAL A 113 21.77 -10.92 6.32
CA VAL A 113 22.99 -11.73 6.59
C VAL A 113 24.06 -10.95 7.35
N ASN A 114 24.08 -9.63 7.25
CA ASN A 114 25.00 -8.75 7.97
C ASN A 114 24.38 -8.17 9.26
N GLY A 115 23.26 -8.73 9.73
CA GLY A 115 22.62 -8.35 10.99
C GLY A 115 21.83 -7.04 10.98
N LYS A 116 21.58 -6.45 9.80
CA LYS A 116 20.84 -5.20 9.65
C LYS A 116 19.33 -5.43 9.62
N LYS A 117 18.55 -4.35 9.79
CA LYS A 117 17.12 -4.32 9.46
C LYS A 117 16.94 -4.70 7.98
N ASP A 118 16.05 -5.64 7.68
CA ASP A 118 15.88 -6.19 6.34
C ASP A 118 14.55 -5.72 5.74
N PHE A 119 14.60 -4.61 5.00
CA PHE A 119 13.47 -4.08 4.27
C PHE A 119 13.50 -4.57 2.82
N TRP A 120 12.39 -5.08 2.36
CA TRP A 120 12.26 -5.69 1.04
C TRP A 120 11.78 -4.65 0.01
N ALA A 121 12.62 -4.39 -1.01
CA ALA A 121 12.34 -3.35 -2.00
C ALA A 121 10.96 -3.44 -2.65
N ARG A 122 10.51 -4.64 -3.08
CA ARG A 122 9.15 -4.79 -3.62
C ARG A 122 8.08 -4.49 -2.58
N GLY A 123 8.30 -4.81 -1.29
CA GLY A 123 7.38 -4.48 -0.20
C GLY A 123 7.16 -2.98 -0.06
N ASP A 124 8.25 -2.23 0.08
CA ASP A 124 8.18 -0.75 0.10
C ASP A 124 7.65 -0.18 -1.21
N GLY A 125 7.94 -0.84 -2.34
CA GLY A 125 7.41 -0.47 -3.65
C GLY A 125 5.88 -0.58 -3.72
N TRP A 126 5.31 -1.65 -3.16
CA TRP A 126 3.86 -1.79 -3.02
C TRP A 126 3.26 -0.64 -2.22
N VAL A 127 3.85 -0.32 -1.07
CA VAL A 127 3.33 0.74 -0.20
C VAL A 127 3.42 2.10 -0.88
N LEU A 128 4.57 2.46 -1.47
CA LEU A 128 4.76 3.75 -2.15
C LEU A 128 3.77 3.93 -3.30
N ALA A 129 3.63 2.91 -4.15
CA ALA A 129 2.68 2.94 -5.27
C ALA A 129 1.22 2.95 -4.79
N GLY A 130 0.90 2.24 -3.70
CA GLY A 130 -0.41 2.26 -3.06
C GLY A 130 -0.79 3.64 -2.54
N LEU A 131 0.13 4.30 -1.82
CA LEU A 131 -0.06 5.68 -1.34
C LEU A 131 -0.21 6.69 -2.50
N ALA A 132 0.57 6.55 -3.57
CA ALA A 132 0.41 7.38 -4.77
C ALA A 132 -1.01 7.26 -5.36
N LYS A 133 -1.55 6.04 -5.46
CA LYS A 133 -2.91 5.80 -5.94
C LYS A 133 -3.98 6.37 -4.98
N VAL A 134 -3.78 6.21 -3.68
CA VAL A 134 -4.67 6.80 -2.66
C VAL A 134 -4.69 8.32 -2.79
N LEU A 135 -3.53 8.96 -2.81
CA LEU A 135 -3.42 10.43 -2.93
C LEU A 135 -3.98 10.96 -4.25
N LYS A 136 -3.90 10.18 -5.33
CA LYS A 136 -4.51 10.53 -6.62
C LYS A 136 -6.04 10.58 -6.54
N ASP A 137 -6.66 9.62 -5.84
CA ASP A 137 -8.11 9.45 -5.81
C ASP A 137 -8.77 10.18 -4.62
N LEU A 138 -8.01 10.45 -3.55
CA LEU A 138 -8.51 11.06 -2.32
C LEU A 138 -8.80 12.55 -2.54
N PRO A 139 -9.95 13.09 -2.07
CA PRO A 139 -10.22 14.52 -2.13
C PRO A 139 -9.12 15.37 -1.47
N GLU A 140 -8.80 16.51 -2.05
CA GLU A 140 -7.79 17.42 -1.50
C GLU A 140 -8.15 17.94 -0.10
N THR A 141 -9.44 18.03 0.19
CA THR A 141 -9.99 18.50 1.48
C THR A 141 -10.17 17.37 2.50
N ASP A 142 -9.82 16.14 2.18
CA ASP A 142 -9.96 15.03 3.11
C ASP A 142 -9.05 15.21 4.33
N LYS A 143 -9.61 14.95 5.52
CA LYS A 143 -8.92 15.17 6.80
C LYS A 143 -7.67 14.30 7.01
N TYR A 144 -7.59 13.14 6.35
CA TYR A 144 -6.45 12.23 6.44
C TYR A 144 -5.39 12.46 5.34
N ARG A 145 -5.71 13.27 4.32
CA ARG A 145 -4.78 13.53 3.21
C ARG A 145 -3.40 14.05 3.65
N PRO A 146 -3.29 14.98 4.62
CA PRO A 146 -1.98 15.44 5.09
C PRO A 146 -1.10 14.33 5.67
N GLU A 147 -1.70 13.40 6.41
CA GLU A 147 -1.00 12.24 6.99
C GLU A 147 -0.48 11.30 5.89
N TYR A 148 -1.31 10.99 4.89
CA TYR A 148 -0.89 10.13 3.77
C TYR A 148 0.17 10.80 2.90
N ALA A 149 0.10 12.11 2.71
CA ALA A 149 1.10 12.90 2.00
C ALA A 149 2.45 12.89 2.74
N ASP A 150 2.45 13.10 4.05
CA ASP A 150 3.65 13.02 4.89
C ASP A 150 4.26 11.61 4.87
N ARG A 151 3.43 10.57 4.98
CA ARG A 151 3.87 9.17 4.88
C ARG A 151 4.49 8.88 3.52
N PHE A 152 3.86 9.33 2.43
CA PHE A 152 4.39 9.20 1.07
C PHE A 152 5.74 9.88 0.93
N CYS A 153 5.85 11.14 1.36
CA CYS A 153 7.11 11.90 1.28
C CYS A 153 8.23 11.26 2.11
N THR A 154 7.92 10.79 3.32
CA THR A 154 8.89 10.14 4.19
C THR A 154 9.39 8.84 3.56
N LEU A 155 8.48 7.99 3.09
CA LEU A 155 8.83 6.75 2.40
C LEU A 155 9.63 7.03 1.12
N ALA A 156 9.22 7.99 0.31
CA ALA A 156 9.92 8.38 -0.92
C ALA A 156 11.37 8.80 -0.66
N LYS A 157 11.61 9.62 0.40
CA LYS A 157 12.96 10.02 0.81
C LYS A 157 13.81 8.83 1.25
N SER A 158 13.26 7.93 2.07
CA SER A 158 13.96 6.74 2.54
C SER A 158 14.28 5.79 1.39
N VAL A 159 13.35 5.60 0.47
CA VAL A 159 13.55 4.82 -0.76
C VAL A 159 14.66 5.41 -1.61
N ALA A 160 14.62 6.73 -1.89
CA ALA A 160 15.65 7.40 -2.69
C ALA A 160 17.05 7.24 -2.08
N ALA A 161 17.17 7.31 -0.75
CA ALA A 161 18.44 7.12 -0.05
C ALA A 161 19.03 5.70 -0.19
N CYS A 162 18.22 4.71 -0.56
CA CYS A 162 18.66 3.31 -0.75
C CYS A 162 19.01 2.98 -2.21
N GLN A 163 18.90 3.94 -3.14
CA GLN A 163 19.22 3.71 -4.56
C GLN A 163 20.69 3.40 -4.75
N GLN A 164 21.00 2.39 -5.57
CA GLN A 164 22.37 2.07 -5.92
C GLN A 164 22.90 3.06 -6.97
N PRO A 165 24.25 3.25 -7.07
CA PRO A 165 24.84 4.19 -8.03
C PRO A 165 24.42 3.94 -9.48
N GLU A 166 24.12 2.70 -9.84
CA GLU A 166 23.65 2.29 -11.17
C GLU A 166 22.16 2.56 -11.41
N GLY A 167 21.43 3.10 -10.41
CA GLY A 167 20.06 3.54 -10.54
C GLY A 167 18.98 2.51 -10.18
N TYR A 168 19.34 1.30 -9.78
CA TYR A 168 18.41 0.28 -9.32
C TYR A 168 18.37 0.19 -7.77
N TRP A 169 17.48 -0.62 -7.23
CA TRP A 169 17.45 -1.03 -5.82
C TRP A 169 17.69 -2.53 -5.69
N THR A 170 18.39 -2.91 -4.61
CA THR A 170 18.59 -4.30 -4.25
C THR A 170 17.39 -4.84 -3.44
N ARG A 171 17.24 -6.16 -3.39
CA ARG A 171 16.15 -6.81 -2.63
C ARG A 171 16.12 -6.35 -1.17
N SER A 172 17.27 -6.30 -0.52
CA SER A 172 17.42 -5.78 0.85
C SER A 172 17.91 -4.34 0.78
N MET A 173 17.06 -3.38 1.14
CA MET A 173 17.32 -1.96 0.87
C MET A 173 18.49 -1.41 1.69
N LEU A 174 18.64 -1.82 2.97
CA LEU A 174 19.71 -1.37 3.84
C LEU A 174 20.94 -2.29 3.83
N ASP A 175 20.85 -3.42 3.16
CA ASP A 175 21.96 -4.37 3.06
C ASP A 175 22.09 -4.95 1.64
N PRO A 176 22.65 -4.18 0.69
CA PRO A 176 22.80 -4.62 -0.68
C PRO A 176 23.53 -5.95 -0.85
N GLN A 177 24.40 -6.32 0.11
CA GLN A 177 25.15 -7.57 0.07
C GLN A 177 24.32 -8.80 0.47
N HIS A 178 23.17 -8.61 1.12
CA HIS A 178 22.27 -9.71 1.49
C HIS A 178 21.70 -10.43 0.26
N ALA A 179 21.35 -9.66 -0.78
CA ALA A 179 20.88 -10.19 -2.06
C ALA A 179 21.32 -9.18 -3.15
N PRO A 180 22.56 -9.30 -3.66
CA PRO A 180 23.12 -8.33 -4.58
C PRO A 180 22.47 -8.40 -5.97
N GLY A 181 22.53 -7.28 -6.69
CA GLY A 181 21.93 -7.10 -8.00
C GLY A 181 20.54 -6.45 -7.97
N PRO A 182 19.99 -6.12 -9.16
CA PRO A 182 18.73 -5.37 -9.25
C PRO A 182 17.52 -6.21 -8.82
N GLU A 183 16.70 -5.64 -7.94
CA GLU A 183 15.35 -6.13 -7.71
C GLU A 183 14.40 -5.38 -8.66
N THR A 184 14.02 -6.05 -9.75
CA THR A 184 13.35 -5.44 -10.91
C THR A 184 11.99 -4.85 -10.55
N SER A 185 11.20 -5.57 -9.75
CA SER A 185 9.84 -5.16 -9.43
C SER A 185 9.80 -3.95 -8.48
N GLY A 186 10.63 -3.94 -7.43
CA GLY A 186 10.76 -2.80 -6.53
C GLY A 186 11.30 -1.57 -7.26
N THR A 187 12.33 -1.75 -8.11
CA THR A 187 12.87 -0.67 -8.93
C THR A 187 11.78 -0.04 -9.82
N ALA A 188 10.91 -0.85 -10.44
CA ALA A 188 9.82 -0.34 -11.26
C ALA A 188 8.76 0.41 -10.44
N PHE A 189 8.39 -0.11 -9.26
CA PHE A 189 7.46 0.57 -8.35
C PHE A 189 8.01 1.89 -7.85
N PHE A 190 9.29 1.94 -7.50
CA PHE A 190 9.93 3.17 -7.05
C PHE A 190 10.02 4.20 -8.17
N ALA A 191 10.37 3.79 -9.38
CA ALA A 191 10.34 4.68 -10.54
C ALA A 191 8.94 5.27 -10.76
N TYR A 192 7.89 4.44 -10.68
CA TYR A 192 6.50 4.91 -10.77
C TYR A 192 6.15 5.88 -9.64
N GLY A 193 6.37 5.48 -8.39
CA GLY A 193 5.94 6.28 -7.23
C GLY A 193 6.69 7.60 -7.10
N LEU A 194 8.02 7.60 -7.28
CA LEU A 194 8.84 8.81 -7.23
C LEU A 194 8.48 9.77 -8.37
N GLN A 195 8.33 9.25 -9.61
CA GLN A 195 7.95 10.11 -10.75
C GLN A 195 6.54 10.66 -10.57
N TRP A 196 5.60 9.86 -10.05
CA TRP A 196 4.26 10.35 -9.72
C TRP A 196 4.32 11.48 -8.68
N GLY A 197 5.12 11.32 -7.64
CA GLY A 197 5.32 12.36 -6.62
C GLY A 197 5.81 13.67 -7.21
N ILE A 198 6.90 13.63 -7.99
CA ILE A 198 7.47 14.80 -8.67
C ILE A 198 6.42 15.50 -9.55
N ASN A 199 5.65 14.75 -10.33
CA ASN A 199 4.66 15.30 -11.24
C ASN A 199 3.45 15.93 -10.51
N ASN A 200 3.24 15.60 -9.24
CA ASN A 200 2.12 16.08 -8.41
C ASN A 200 2.57 17.00 -7.26
N GLY A 201 3.84 17.43 -7.25
CA GLY A 201 4.33 18.44 -6.32
C GLY A 201 4.65 17.94 -4.89
N PHE A 202 4.92 16.63 -4.76
CA PHE A 202 5.36 16.00 -3.50
C PHE A 202 6.87 15.99 -3.36
#